data_7f122c57636dcabe3ca5e0d7166fd071
#
_entry.id   7f122c57636dcabe3ca5e0d7166fd071
#
_cell.length_a   1.000
_cell.length_b   1.000
_cell.length_c   1.000
_cell.angle_alpha   90.00
_cell.angle_beta   90.00
_cell.angle_gamma   90.00
#
_symmetry.space_group_name_H-M   'P 1'
#
loop_
_entity.id
_entity.type
_entity.pdbx_description
1 polymer ?
#
loop_
_entity_poly.entity_id
_entity_poly.type
_entity_poly.pdbx_seq_one_letter_code
_entity_poly.pdbx_strand_id
1 'polypeptide(L)'
;TALIDLWGSWCGPCIVKSRQVVPLYEKYQSKGFTVVGVAREFDNTDELLKRLNKEKFSWLNLLELDDKNGIWNKYTVPNGGGLTVLVDKAGKIVAVDPTAEEIEQYLSKLP
;
A
#
# COMPACT_ATOMS: atom_id res chain seq x y z
N THR A 1 -5.69 -12.61 -1.40
CA THR A 1 -4.74 -11.93 -0.50
C THR A 1 -4.41 -10.56 -1.03
N ALA A 2 -4.47 -9.56 -0.19
CA ALA A 2 -4.21 -8.19 -0.58
C ALA A 2 -3.34 -7.47 0.44
N LEU A 3 -2.48 -6.59 -0.04
CA LEU A 3 -1.78 -5.63 0.82
C LEU A 3 -2.46 -4.28 0.64
N ILE A 4 -2.98 -3.73 1.73
CA ILE A 4 -3.51 -2.37 1.76
C ILE A 4 -2.35 -1.45 2.10
N ASP A 5 -2.02 -0.53 1.19
CA ASP A 5 -0.86 0.35 1.32
C ASP A 5 -1.34 1.80 1.51
N LEU A 6 -1.38 2.24 2.76
CA LEU A 6 -1.73 3.61 3.12
C LEU A 6 -0.47 4.46 3.03
N TRP A 7 -0.39 5.31 2.02
CA TRP A 7 0.82 6.07 1.68
C TRP A 7 0.49 7.49 1.21
N GLY A 8 1.49 8.21 0.78
CA GLY A 8 1.32 9.52 0.17
C GLY A 8 2.59 9.91 -0.59
N SER A 9 2.45 10.81 -1.55
CA SER A 9 3.58 11.28 -2.36
C SER A 9 4.63 12.02 -1.51
N TRP A 10 4.21 12.50 -0.35
CA TRP A 10 5.05 13.22 0.63
C TRP A 10 5.77 12.28 1.61
N CYS A 11 5.45 11.00 1.60
CA CYS A 11 5.95 10.04 2.58
C CYS A 11 7.11 9.23 2.02
N GLY A 12 8.36 9.67 2.29
CA GLY A 12 9.56 8.98 1.83
C GLY A 12 9.64 7.51 2.25
N PRO A 13 9.50 7.19 3.55
CA PRO A 13 9.52 5.79 4.00
C PRO A 13 8.42 4.93 3.38
N CYS A 14 7.24 5.50 3.13
CA CYS A 14 6.15 4.79 2.46
C CYS A 14 6.55 4.39 1.03
N ILE A 15 7.20 5.30 0.32
CA ILE A 15 7.63 5.07 -1.05
C ILE A 15 8.71 3.99 -1.10
N VAL A 16 9.66 4.01 -0.17
CA VAL A 16 10.69 2.98 -0.06
C VAL A 16 10.05 1.61 0.17
N LYS A 17 9.06 1.54 1.06
CA LYS A 17 8.32 0.31 1.33
C LYS A 17 7.59 -0.18 0.09
N SER A 18 6.89 0.71 -0.59
CA SER A 18 6.13 0.35 -1.81
C SER A 18 7.07 -0.17 -2.90
N ARG A 19 8.26 0.39 -3.04
CA ARG A 19 9.26 -0.11 -3.99
C ARG A 19 9.67 -1.54 -3.69
N GLN A 20 9.75 -1.92 -2.43
CA GLN A 20 10.07 -3.29 -2.01
C GLN A 20 8.93 -4.26 -2.33
N VAL A 21 7.71 -3.77 -2.40
CA VAL A 21 6.52 -4.58 -2.70
C VAL A 21 6.37 -4.86 -4.20
N VAL A 22 6.90 -4.00 -5.06
CA VAL A 22 6.77 -4.17 -6.53
C VAL A 22 7.18 -5.56 -7.01
N PRO A 23 8.37 -6.10 -6.68
CA PRO A 23 8.73 -7.44 -7.14
C PRO A 23 7.85 -8.54 -6.57
N LEU A 24 7.32 -8.36 -5.36
CA LEU A 24 6.38 -9.31 -4.77
C LEU A 24 5.05 -9.32 -5.53
N TYR A 25 4.57 -8.15 -5.89
CA TYR A 25 3.36 -8.02 -6.69
C TYR A 25 3.53 -8.71 -8.04
N GLU A 26 4.63 -8.47 -8.73
CA GLU A 26 4.90 -9.09 -10.03
C GLU A 26 5.00 -10.61 -9.91
N LYS A 27 5.64 -11.12 -8.86
CA LYS A 27 5.86 -12.54 -8.66
C LYS A 27 4.59 -13.29 -8.26
N TYR A 28 3.75 -12.70 -7.42
CA TYR A 28 2.64 -13.41 -6.79
C TYR A 28 1.25 -13.02 -7.27
N GLN A 29 1.13 -12.10 -8.22
CA GLN A 29 -0.19 -11.72 -8.72
C GLN A 29 -0.93 -12.92 -9.35
N SER A 30 -0.22 -13.88 -9.93
CA SER A 30 -0.80 -15.10 -10.48
C SER A 30 -1.39 -16.02 -9.40
N LYS A 31 -0.97 -15.84 -8.15
CA LYS A 31 -1.54 -16.55 -6.99
C LYS A 31 -2.65 -15.77 -6.31
N GLY A 32 -3.16 -14.73 -6.95
CA GLY A 32 -4.24 -13.90 -6.41
C GLY A 32 -3.77 -12.79 -5.48
N PHE A 33 -2.47 -12.51 -5.41
CA PHE A 33 -1.97 -11.39 -4.63
C PHE A 33 -2.22 -10.07 -5.36
N THR A 34 -2.78 -9.10 -4.67
CA THR A 34 -2.91 -7.73 -5.19
C THR A 34 -2.49 -6.71 -4.13
N VAL A 35 -2.27 -5.50 -4.59
CA VAL A 35 -1.98 -4.37 -3.71
C VAL A 35 -3.03 -3.30 -4.01
N VAL A 36 -3.57 -2.68 -2.95
CA VAL A 36 -4.46 -1.53 -3.08
C VAL A 36 -3.80 -0.38 -2.34
N GLY A 37 -3.31 0.59 -3.09
CA GLY A 37 -2.75 1.82 -2.53
C GLY A 37 -3.86 2.80 -2.19
N VAL A 38 -3.73 3.47 -1.05
CA VAL A 38 -4.60 4.59 -0.68
C VAL A 38 -3.68 5.78 -0.44
N ALA A 39 -3.67 6.71 -1.38
CA ALA A 39 -2.79 7.87 -1.34
C ALA A 39 -3.47 9.04 -0.63
N ARG A 40 -2.90 9.46 0.50
CA ARG A 40 -3.34 10.65 1.22
C ARG A 40 -2.63 11.86 0.63
N GLU A 41 -3.39 12.75 0.01
CA GLU A 41 -2.86 13.97 -0.61
C GLU A 41 -3.61 15.20 -0.10
N PHE A 42 -3.00 16.37 -0.30
CA PHE A 42 -3.55 17.64 0.16
C PHE A 42 -3.61 18.63 -0.98
N ASP A 43 -4.68 19.42 -1.05
CA ASP A 43 -4.97 20.47 -2.05
C ASP A 43 -5.21 19.93 -3.45
N ASN A 44 -4.26 19.19 -4.03
CA ASN A 44 -4.35 18.68 -5.40
C ASN A 44 -3.57 17.39 -5.55
N THR A 45 -3.54 16.83 -6.76
CA THR A 45 -2.92 15.54 -7.04
C THR A 45 -1.65 15.64 -7.88
N ASP A 46 -1.07 16.83 -8.04
CA ASP A 46 0.08 17.03 -8.93
C ASP A 46 1.29 16.20 -8.51
N GLU A 47 1.64 16.22 -7.23
CA GLU A 47 2.78 15.46 -6.72
C GLU A 47 2.53 13.95 -6.79
N LEU A 48 1.28 13.52 -6.56
CA LEU A 48 0.90 12.12 -6.69
C LEU A 48 1.10 11.64 -8.12
N LEU A 49 0.64 12.40 -9.11
CA LEU A 49 0.76 12.03 -10.52
C LEU A 49 2.23 11.97 -10.94
N LYS A 50 3.06 12.91 -10.50
CA LYS A 50 4.50 12.88 -10.74
C LYS A 50 5.12 11.61 -10.17
N ARG A 51 4.76 11.25 -8.95
CA ARG A 51 5.28 10.06 -8.27
C ARG A 51 4.85 8.79 -8.99
N LEU A 52 3.57 8.67 -9.35
CA LEU A 52 3.07 7.49 -10.07
C LEU A 52 3.71 7.32 -11.44
N ASN A 53 4.05 8.43 -12.12
CA ASN A 53 4.77 8.37 -13.39
C ASN A 53 6.23 7.92 -13.23
N LYS A 54 6.82 8.16 -12.08
CA LYS A 54 8.21 7.81 -11.78
C LYS A 54 8.36 6.37 -11.28
N GLU A 55 7.39 5.88 -10.52
CA GLU A 55 7.44 4.58 -9.86
C GLU A 55 6.66 3.52 -10.65
N LYS A 56 6.95 2.24 -10.33
CA LYS A 56 6.27 1.11 -10.97
C LYS A 56 5.12 0.58 -10.11
N PHE A 57 4.35 1.47 -9.50
CA PHE A 57 3.20 1.11 -8.67
C PHE A 57 1.98 0.87 -9.58
N SER A 58 1.99 -0.27 -10.28
CA SER A 58 0.99 -0.58 -11.32
C SER A 58 -0.33 -1.10 -10.77
N TRP A 59 -0.42 -1.31 -9.46
CA TRP A 59 -1.65 -1.70 -8.79
C TRP A 59 -2.63 -0.53 -8.66
N LEU A 60 -3.86 -0.83 -8.24
CA LEU A 60 -4.88 0.19 -8.01
C LEU A 60 -4.44 1.16 -6.91
N ASN A 61 -4.47 2.45 -7.21
CA ASN A 61 -4.23 3.51 -6.24
C ASN A 61 -5.50 4.36 -6.10
N LEU A 62 -6.07 4.35 -4.89
CA LEU A 62 -7.21 5.17 -4.52
C LEU A 62 -6.71 6.48 -3.92
N LEU A 63 -7.54 7.50 -3.98
CA LEU A 63 -7.17 8.83 -3.50
C LEU A 63 -7.93 9.19 -2.23
N GLU A 64 -7.19 9.60 -1.19
CA GLU A 64 -7.75 10.23 0.00
C GLU A 64 -7.29 11.68 0.03
N LEU A 65 -8.08 12.55 -0.61
CA LEU A 65 -7.74 13.97 -0.74
C LEU A 65 -8.32 14.77 0.43
N ASP A 66 -7.46 15.55 1.09
CA ASP A 66 -7.83 16.44 2.20
C ASP A 66 -8.58 15.72 3.33
N ASP A 67 -8.25 14.46 3.55
CA ASP A 67 -8.85 13.63 4.60
C ASP A 67 -10.39 13.56 4.54
N LYS A 68 -10.96 13.64 3.36
CA LYS A 68 -12.42 13.64 3.18
C LYS A 68 -13.10 12.40 3.75
N ASN A 69 -12.42 11.26 3.74
CA ASN A 69 -12.97 10.00 4.23
C ASN A 69 -12.47 9.63 5.63
N GLY A 70 -11.54 10.41 6.19
CA GLY A 70 -11.00 10.17 7.52
C GLY A 70 -10.25 8.85 7.67
N ILE A 71 -9.63 8.35 6.62
CA ILE A 71 -8.98 7.03 6.60
C ILE A 71 -7.85 6.94 7.63
N TRP A 72 -6.96 7.94 7.65
CA TRP A 72 -5.84 7.94 8.61
C TRP A 72 -6.31 7.89 10.05
N ASN A 73 -7.35 8.65 10.37
CA ASN A 73 -7.92 8.66 11.71
C ASN A 73 -8.61 7.34 12.04
N LYS A 74 -9.37 6.78 11.10
CA LYS A 74 -10.07 5.50 11.30
C LYS A 74 -9.11 4.35 11.61
N TYR A 75 -7.96 4.32 10.96
CA TYR A 75 -6.96 3.25 11.14
C TYR A 75 -5.85 3.61 12.11
N THR A 76 -5.98 4.75 12.79
CA THR A 76 -5.02 5.24 13.79
C THR A 76 -3.60 5.34 13.21
N VAL A 77 -3.49 5.82 11.97
CA VAL A 77 -2.22 6.00 11.29
C VAL A 77 -1.57 7.30 11.74
N PRO A 78 -0.27 7.33 12.07
CA PRO A 78 0.42 8.58 12.40
C PRO A 78 0.33 9.59 11.25
N ASN A 79 0.12 10.88 11.58
CA ASN A 79 -0.05 11.93 10.58
C ASN A 79 1.13 12.06 9.61
N GLY A 80 2.35 11.82 10.09
CA GLY A 80 3.55 11.92 9.27
C GLY A 80 3.95 10.63 8.57
N GLY A 81 3.10 9.60 8.59
CA GLY A 81 3.46 8.31 8.03
C GLY A 81 2.33 7.61 7.31
N GLY A 82 2.57 6.36 7.00
CA GLY A 82 1.61 5.46 6.40
C GLY A 82 1.56 4.14 7.15
N LEU A 83 0.87 3.18 6.57
CA LEU A 83 0.70 1.87 7.18
C LEU A 83 0.40 0.85 6.09
N THR A 84 0.95 -0.35 6.21
CA THR A 84 0.55 -1.46 5.36
C THR A 84 -0.20 -2.50 6.19
N VAL A 85 -1.22 -3.11 5.58
CA VAL A 85 -2.02 -4.15 6.22
C VAL A 85 -2.19 -5.29 5.23
N LEU A 86 -1.74 -6.48 5.64
CA LEU A 86 -1.91 -7.68 4.82
C LEU A 86 -3.20 -8.38 5.22
N VAL A 87 -4.07 -8.64 4.25
CA VAL A 87 -5.34 -9.32 4.47
C VAL A 87 -5.43 -10.57 3.61
N ASP A 88 -6.06 -11.61 4.15
CA ASP A 88 -6.26 -12.85 3.40
C ASP A 88 -7.48 -12.74 2.47
N LYS A 89 -7.77 -13.81 1.71
CA LYS A 89 -8.87 -13.81 0.76
C LYS A 89 -10.26 -13.72 1.43
N ALA A 90 -10.34 -13.99 2.72
CA ALA A 90 -11.58 -13.86 3.49
C ALA A 90 -11.74 -12.46 4.08
N GLY A 91 -10.77 -11.55 3.85
CA GLY A 91 -10.79 -10.20 4.37
C GLY A 91 -10.29 -10.07 5.80
N LYS A 92 -9.67 -11.12 6.35
CA LYS A 92 -9.10 -11.06 7.70
C LYS A 92 -7.69 -10.48 7.67
N ILE A 93 -7.37 -9.67 8.66
CA ILE A 93 -6.04 -9.11 8.83
C ILE A 93 -5.07 -10.21 9.25
N VAL A 94 -4.05 -10.42 8.44
CA VAL A 94 -2.99 -11.40 8.68
C VAL A 94 -1.82 -10.76 9.41
N ALA A 95 -1.46 -9.54 9.01
CA ALA A 95 -0.35 -8.81 9.60
C ALA A 95 -0.54 -7.31 9.42
N VAL A 96 -0.05 -6.55 10.40
CA VAL A 96 -0.03 -5.09 10.36
C VAL A 96 1.43 -4.67 10.19
N ASP A 97 1.66 -3.86 9.17
CA ASP A 97 2.96 -3.31 8.82
C ASP A 97 4.06 -4.37 8.68
N PRO A 98 3.79 -5.48 7.94
CA PRO A 98 4.80 -6.52 7.77
C PRO A 98 5.97 -6.02 6.93
N THR A 99 7.15 -6.61 7.14
CA THR A 99 8.30 -6.36 6.27
C THR A 99 8.07 -7.03 4.91
N ALA A 100 8.82 -6.59 3.89
CA ALA A 100 8.77 -7.24 2.58
C ALA A 100 9.11 -8.74 2.69
N GLU A 101 10.07 -9.10 3.54
CA GLU A 101 10.45 -10.48 3.79
C GLU A 101 9.29 -11.29 4.40
N GLU A 102 8.60 -10.71 5.38
CA GLU A 102 7.43 -11.36 6.00
C GLU A 102 6.30 -11.57 4.99
N ILE A 103 6.06 -10.60 4.13
CA ILE A 103 5.08 -10.71 3.04
C ILE A 103 5.48 -11.85 2.10
N GLU A 104 6.74 -11.90 1.68
CA GLU A 104 7.26 -12.95 0.81
C GLU A 104 7.06 -14.34 1.43
N GLN A 105 7.39 -14.50 2.71
CA GLN A 105 7.21 -15.76 3.41
C GLN A 105 5.74 -16.20 3.44
N TYR A 106 4.84 -15.28 3.69
CA TYR A 106 3.41 -15.59 3.69
C TYR A 106 2.94 -16.01 2.29
N LEU A 107 3.29 -15.24 1.26
CA LEU A 107 2.85 -15.51 -0.10
C LEU A 107 3.42 -16.80 -0.67
N SER A 108 4.65 -17.16 -0.28
CA SER A 108 5.29 -18.39 -0.75
C SER A 108 4.57 -19.66 -0.28
N LYS A 109 3.79 -19.57 0.78
CA LYS A 109 3.02 -20.70 1.34
C LYS A 109 1.62 -20.82 0.76
N LEU A 110 1.19 -19.88 -0.07
CA LEU A 110 -0.13 -19.95 -0.70
C LEU A 110 -0.15 -21.04 -1.77
N PRO A 111 -1.30 -21.75 -1.90
CA PRO A 111 -1.45 -22.81 -2.90
C PRO A 111 -1.41 -22.28 -4.33
#